data_0653330c473f34326f540472d4f7a222
#
_entry.id   0653330c473f34326f540472d4f7a222
#
_cell.length_a   1.000
_cell.length_b   1.000
_cell.length_c   1.000
_cell.angle_alpha   90.00
_cell.angle_beta   90.00
_cell.angle_gamma   90.00
#
_symmetry.space_group_name_H-M   'P 1'
#
loop_
_entity.id
_entity.type
_entity.pdbx_description
1 polymer ?
#
loop_
_entity_poly.entity_id
_entity_poly.type
_entity_poly.pdbx_seq_one_letter_code
_entity_poly.pdbx_strand_id
1 'polypeptide(L)'
;MKENNKGAIIAFKVKEALPRDVGRAIVRIDPDDMKILALDVGDIVEIEGKRKTPVKLMPCYVEERGKKIIQMDGITRENAKVGIDEKVNIRKANHKPATRITLSPLTLSGLPQKDRDARYIGTLIEGLPVITGDRVRVTLFGSRSSDFKVLTTNPDGAVVINQGTQIQIESREAGEPKTAKISYEDIGGLGHQIQRIREIDRKSVV
;
A
#
# COMPACT_ATOMS: atom_id res chain seq x y z
N MET A 1 -32.84 -25.67 1.21
CA MET A 1 -33.10 -24.23 0.98
C MET A 1 -31.92 -23.49 1.61
N LYS A 2 -31.00 -22.95 0.80
CA LYS A 2 -29.91 -22.11 1.27
C LYS A 2 -30.47 -20.69 1.31
N GLU A 3 -30.76 -20.19 2.50
CA GLU A 3 -31.10 -18.79 2.68
C GLU A 3 -29.91 -17.94 2.24
N ASN A 4 -30.14 -17.15 1.23
CA ASN A 4 -29.25 -16.10 0.76
C ASN A 4 -29.27 -14.99 1.83
N ASN A 5 -28.44 -15.14 2.86
CA ASN A 5 -28.20 -14.09 3.84
C ASN A 5 -27.48 -12.93 3.10
N LYS A 6 -28.25 -12.02 2.54
CA LYS A 6 -27.74 -10.70 2.11
C LYS A 6 -27.28 -10.01 3.39
N GLY A 7 -26.01 -10.17 3.72
CA GLY A 7 -25.40 -9.55 4.90
C GLY A 7 -25.76 -8.07 4.95
N ALA A 8 -26.08 -7.57 6.14
CA ALA A 8 -26.35 -6.17 6.38
C ALA A 8 -25.18 -5.34 5.82
N ILE A 9 -25.47 -4.30 5.04
CA ILE A 9 -24.48 -3.36 4.52
C ILE A 9 -24.56 -2.11 5.37
N ILE A 10 -23.48 -1.77 6.06
CA ILE A 10 -23.37 -0.53 6.83
C ILE A 10 -22.31 0.33 6.19
N ALA A 11 -22.67 1.55 5.84
CA ALA A 11 -21.74 2.55 5.36
C ALA A 11 -21.15 3.31 6.55
N PHE A 12 -19.82 3.31 6.66
CA PHE A 12 -19.07 3.99 7.70
C PHE A 12 -18.40 5.25 7.17
N LYS A 13 -18.46 6.33 7.93
CA LYS A 13 -17.75 7.57 7.63
C LYS A 13 -16.28 7.43 8.09
N VAL A 14 -15.34 7.69 7.19
CA VAL A 14 -13.90 7.55 7.45
C VAL A 14 -13.43 8.65 8.39
N LYS A 15 -12.73 8.24 9.46
CA LYS A 15 -12.01 9.13 10.41
C LYS A 15 -10.56 8.70 10.56
N GLU A 16 -9.75 9.60 11.10
CA GLU A 16 -8.34 9.35 11.39
C GLU A 16 -8.18 8.25 12.45
N ALA A 17 -7.16 7.41 12.27
CA ALA A 17 -6.79 6.39 13.23
C ALA A 17 -6.14 6.99 14.48
N LEU A 18 -6.11 6.19 15.54
CA LEU A 18 -5.29 6.52 16.71
C LEU A 18 -3.80 6.37 16.38
N PRO A 19 -2.92 7.20 16.97
CA PRO A 19 -1.47 7.15 16.68
C PRO A 19 -0.86 5.74 16.80
N ARG A 20 -1.32 4.95 17.77
CA ARG A 20 -0.85 3.57 18.00
C ARG A 20 -1.25 2.56 16.93
N ASP A 21 -2.24 2.86 16.10
CA ASP A 21 -2.74 1.99 15.04
C ASP A 21 -2.09 2.28 13.69
N VAL A 22 -1.36 3.39 13.58
CA VAL A 22 -0.71 3.83 12.34
C VAL A 22 0.32 2.80 11.85
N GLY A 23 0.22 2.42 10.58
CA GLY A 23 1.12 1.45 9.93
C GLY A 23 0.85 -0.02 10.28
N ARG A 24 -0.22 -0.31 11.03
CA ARG A 24 -0.55 -1.67 11.50
C ARG A 24 -1.71 -2.32 10.75
N ALA A 25 -2.23 -1.66 9.71
CA ALA A 25 -3.42 -2.08 8.96
C ALA A 25 -4.59 -2.44 9.91
N ILE A 26 -4.82 -1.59 10.91
CA ILE A 26 -5.90 -1.73 11.89
C ILE A 26 -6.98 -0.70 11.58
N VAL A 27 -8.23 -1.14 11.62
CA VAL A 27 -9.41 -0.27 11.60
C VAL A 27 -10.26 -0.52 12.83
N ARG A 28 -10.97 0.53 13.27
CA ARG A 28 -11.86 0.46 14.42
C ARG A 28 -13.26 0.91 14.06
N ILE A 29 -14.24 0.10 14.46
CA ILE A 29 -15.67 0.42 14.36
C ILE A 29 -16.38 0.12 15.68
N ASP A 30 -17.63 0.53 15.78
CA ASP A 30 -18.47 0.27 16.93
C ASP A 30 -18.67 -1.26 17.13
N PRO A 31 -18.50 -1.78 18.37
CA PRO A 31 -18.77 -3.18 18.67
C PRO A 31 -20.21 -3.64 18.32
N ASP A 32 -21.20 -2.76 18.41
CA ASP A 32 -22.57 -3.12 18.04
C ASP A 32 -22.72 -3.24 16.52
N ASP A 33 -22.00 -2.43 15.73
CA ASP A 33 -21.92 -2.59 14.29
C ASP A 33 -21.19 -3.87 13.89
N MET A 34 -20.16 -4.27 14.64
CA MET A 34 -19.49 -5.56 14.44
C MET A 34 -20.46 -6.72 14.60
N LYS A 35 -21.31 -6.70 15.64
CA LYS A 35 -22.34 -7.74 15.86
C LYS A 35 -23.35 -7.79 14.71
N ILE A 36 -23.83 -6.62 14.24
CA ILE A 36 -24.77 -6.54 13.11
C ILE A 36 -24.17 -7.14 11.82
N LEU A 37 -22.87 -6.94 11.62
CA LEU A 37 -22.14 -7.45 10.46
C LEU A 37 -21.63 -8.89 10.66
N ALA A 38 -21.91 -9.52 11.81
CA ALA A 38 -21.38 -10.83 12.20
C ALA A 38 -19.85 -10.92 12.09
N LEU A 39 -19.16 -9.88 12.60
CA LEU A 39 -17.70 -9.76 12.63
C LEU A 39 -17.19 -9.78 14.06
N ASP A 40 -16.05 -10.46 14.27
CA ASP A 40 -15.39 -10.58 15.55
C ASP A 40 -14.14 -9.70 15.64
N VAL A 41 -13.71 -9.42 16.88
CA VAL A 41 -12.46 -8.71 17.14
C VAL A 41 -11.27 -9.49 16.59
N GLY A 42 -10.46 -8.86 15.78
CA GLY A 42 -9.30 -9.49 15.14
C GLY A 42 -9.59 -10.11 13.77
N ASP A 43 -10.85 -10.16 13.35
CA ASP A 43 -11.19 -10.59 11.98
C ASP A 43 -10.46 -9.74 10.94
N ILE A 44 -10.08 -10.40 9.86
CA ILE A 44 -9.61 -9.69 8.67
C ILE A 44 -10.84 -9.32 7.83
N VAL A 45 -11.00 -8.03 7.61
CA VAL A 45 -12.08 -7.46 6.81
C VAL A 45 -11.52 -6.76 5.58
N GLU A 46 -12.31 -6.70 4.51
CA GLU A 46 -12.01 -5.96 3.31
C GLU A 46 -12.74 -4.62 3.34
N ILE A 47 -12.00 -3.53 3.23
CA ILE A 47 -12.56 -2.20 3.01
C ILE A 47 -12.91 -2.07 1.53
N GLU A 48 -14.15 -1.70 1.25
CA GLU A 48 -14.64 -1.42 -0.09
C GLU A 48 -14.65 0.09 -0.36
N GLY A 49 -13.47 0.61 -0.72
CA GLY A 49 -13.30 1.96 -1.27
C GLY A 49 -13.28 1.95 -2.79
N LYS A 50 -12.58 2.90 -3.41
CA LYS A 50 -12.29 2.87 -4.87
C LYS A 50 -11.37 1.70 -5.21
N ARG A 51 -10.61 1.21 -4.25
CA ARG A 51 -9.84 -0.01 -4.27
C ARG A 51 -10.11 -0.82 -3.01
N LYS A 52 -10.05 -2.15 -3.12
CA LYS A 52 -10.21 -3.04 -1.98
C LYS A 52 -8.89 -3.27 -1.29
N THR A 53 -8.89 -3.27 0.05
CA THR A 53 -7.71 -3.58 0.86
C THR A 53 -8.11 -4.34 2.13
N PRO A 54 -7.37 -5.41 2.51
CA PRO A 54 -7.63 -6.15 3.73
C PRO A 54 -7.02 -5.43 4.93
N VAL A 55 -7.75 -5.45 6.05
CA VAL A 55 -7.33 -4.84 7.32
C VAL A 55 -7.79 -5.66 8.50
N LYS A 56 -7.16 -5.50 9.67
CA LYS A 56 -7.58 -6.13 10.91
C LYS A 56 -8.61 -5.27 11.62
N LEU A 57 -9.72 -5.88 12.01
CA LEU A 57 -10.82 -5.22 12.69
C LEU A 57 -10.62 -5.19 14.21
N MET A 58 -10.80 -4.02 14.81
CA MET A 58 -10.76 -3.81 16.25
C MET A 58 -11.95 -2.96 16.71
N PRO A 59 -12.39 -3.05 17.97
CA PRO A 59 -13.44 -2.19 18.48
C PRO A 59 -12.96 -0.76 18.67
N CYS A 60 -13.83 0.21 18.43
CA CYS A 60 -13.58 1.60 18.76
C CYS A 60 -13.76 1.85 20.26
N TYR A 61 -13.26 3.00 20.74
CA TYR A 61 -13.45 3.45 22.11
C TYR A 61 -14.85 3.99 22.35
N VAL A 62 -15.22 4.08 23.62
CA VAL A 62 -16.56 4.47 24.08
C VAL A 62 -17.00 5.81 23.46
N GLU A 63 -16.08 6.74 23.35
CA GLU A 63 -16.34 8.10 22.85
C GLU A 63 -16.74 8.14 21.36
N GLU A 64 -16.43 7.07 20.63
CA GLU A 64 -16.69 6.96 19.19
C GLU A 64 -17.88 6.05 18.85
N ARG A 65 -18.50 5.44 19.85
CA ARG A 65 -19.66 4.55 19.64
C ARG A 65 -20.89 5.30 19.13
N GLY A 66 -21.74 4.61 18.40
CA GLY A 66 -23.00 5.14 17.84
C GLY A 66 -22.82 6.10 16.66
N LYS A 67 -21.60 6.46 16.27
CA LYS A 67 -21.36 7.49 15.25
C LYS A 67 -21.28 6.95 13.82
N LYS A 68 -21.37 5.64 13.59
CA LYS A 68 -21.21 4.99 12.28
C LYS A 68 -19.92 5.44 11.57
N ILE A 69 -18.83 5.42 12.29
CA ILE A 69 -17.51 5.78 11.79
C ILE A 69 -16.60 4.56 11.71
N ILE A 70 -15.60 4.66 10.84
CA ILE A 70 -14.46 3.75 10.77
C ILE A 70 -13.17 4.57 10.89
N GLN A 71 -12.39 4.25 11.91
CA GLN A 71 -11.08 4.90 12.10
C GLN A 71 -10.02 4.09 11.33
N MET A 72 -9.28 4.76 10.45
CA MET A 72 -8.18 4.16 9.67
C MET A 72 -7.08 5.16 9.41
N ASP A 73 -5.86 4.68 9.31
CA ASP A 73 -4.67 5.51 9.08
C ASP A 73 -4.53 5.95 7.61
N GLY A 74 -3.59 6.88 7.38
CA GLY A 74 -3.35 7.43 6.04
C GLY A 74 -2.91 6.36 5.02
N ILE A 75 -2.17 5.34 5.45
CA ILE A 75 -1.70 4.26 4.58
C ILE A 75 -2.88 3.39 4.14
N THR A 76 -3.72 3.02 5.08
CA THR A 76 -4.96 2.26 4.80
C THR A 76 -5.89 3.04 3.88
N ARG A 77 -6.04 4.37 4.11
CA ARG A 77 -6.84 5.24 3.23
C ARG A 77 -6.26 5.30 1.81
N GLU A 78 -4.94 5.42 1.69
CA GLU A 78 -4.25 5.40 0.39
C GLU A 78 -4.46 4.05 -0.32
N ASN A 79 -4.36 2.92 0.40
CA ASN A 79 -4.59 1.59 -0.12
C ASN A 79 -6.04 1.40 -0.60
N ALA A 80 -7.02 1.89 0.15
CA ALA A 80 -8.43 1.84 -0.20
C ALA A 80 -8.85 2.93 -1.21
N LYS A 81 -7.98 3.93 -1.46
CA LYS A 81 -8.25 5.13 -2.27
C LYS A 81 -9.48 5.88 -1.78
N VAL A 82 -9.50 6.20 -0.49
CA VAL A 82 -10.58 6.95 0.18
C VAL A 82 -10.01 8.10 1.01
N GLY A 83 -10.77 9.18 1.09
CA GLY A 83 -10.47 10.36 1.90
C GLY A 83 -11.11 10.31 3.28
N ILE A 84 -10.70 11.25 4.15
CA ILE A 84 -11.43 11.55 5.39
C ILE A 84 -12.84 12.02 5.03
N ASP A 85 -13.80 11.67 5.87
CA ASP A 85 -15.23 11.96 5.72
C ASP A 85 -15.94 11.25 4.56
N GLU A 86 -15.22 10.56 3.68
CA GLU A 86 -15.85 9.67 2.69
C GLU A 86 -16.49 8.46 3.37
N LYS A 87 -17.40 7.80 2.68
CA LYS A 87 -18.10 6.60 3.17
C LYS A 87 -17.50 5.35 2.53
N VAL A 88 -17.34 4.30 3.34
CA VAL A 88 -16.89 2.97 2.91
C VAL A 88 -17.77 1.90 3.51
N ASN A 89 -17.83 0.75 2.84
CA ASN A 89 -18.38 -0.48 3.39
C ASN A 89 -17.25 -1.41 3.79
N ILE A 90 -17.55 -2.34 4.69
CA ILE A 90 -16.64 -3.43 5.04
C ILE A 90 -17.37 -4.76 4.97
N ARG A 91 -16.62 -5.80 4.69
CA ARG A 91 -17.11 -7.18 4.76
C ARG A 91 -16.00 -8.11 5.24
N LYS A 92 -16.35 -9.29 5.73
CA LYS A 92 -15.36 -10.31 6.09
C LYS A 92 -14.52 -10.66 4.87
N ALA A 93 -13.19 -10.59 5.00
CA ALA A 93 -12.29 -10.92 3.92
C ALA A 93 -12.06 -12.43 3.81
N ASN A 94 -12.07 -12.94 2.59
CA ASN A 94 -11.54 -14.28 2.33
C ASN A 94 -10.03 -14.16 2.19
N HIS A 95 -9.28 -14.57 3.20
CA HIS A 95 -7.83 -14.45 3.26
C HIS A 95 -7.16 -15.80 3.51
N LYS A 96 -5.89 -15.89 3.16
CA LYS A 96 -5.05 -17.07 3.36
C LYS A 96 -3.74 -16.67 4.05
N PRO A 97 -3.02 -17.59 4.71
CA PRO A 97 -1.65 -17.29 5.15
C PRO A 97 -0.74 -17.07 3.92
N ALA A 98 0.10 -16.05 4.00
CA ALA A 98 1.08 -15.78 2.95
C ALA A 98 2.21 -16.81 3.00
N THR A 99 2.57 -17.39 1.85
CA THR A 99 3.78 -18.21 1.71
C THR A 99 4.95 -17.37 1.20
N ARG A 100 4.68 -16.41 0.29
CA ARG A 100 5.70 -15.50 -0.23
C ARG A 100 5.09 -14.14 -0.55
N ILE A 101 5.85 -13.09 -0.30
CA ILE A 101 5.50 -11.70 -0.66
C ILE A 101 6.72 -11.04 -1.28
N THR A 102 6.52 -10.34 -2.39
CA THR A 102 7.54 -9.49 -3.01
C THR A 102 7.23 -8.04 -2.70
N LEU A 103 8.21 -7.35 -2.12
CA LEU A 103 8.13 -5.93 -1.75
C LEU A 103 9.08 -5.10 -2.61
N SER A 104 8.67 -3.90 -2.98
CA SER A 104 9.52 -2.89 -3.62
C SER A 104 9.58 -1.65 -2.74
N PRO A 105 10.77 -1.15 -2.37
CA PRO A 105 10.88 0.08 -1.61
C PRO A 105 10.38 1.26 -2.44
N LEU A 106 9.63 2.17 -1.81
CA LEU A 106 9.11 3.38 -2.46
C LEU A 106 10.11 4.54 -2.43
N THR A 107 11.08 4.49 -1.49
CA THR A 107 12.14 5.49 -1.38
C THR A 107 13.50 4.80 -1.45
N LEU A 108 14.43 5.39 -2.21
CA LEU A 108 15.79 4.85 -2.37
C LEU A 108 16.67 5.07 -1.13
N SER A 109 16.27 5.96 -0.22
CA SER A 109 17.02 6.28 0.99
C SER A 109 16.84 5.18 2.04
N GLY A 110 17.90 4.41 2.30
CA GLY A 110 17.90 3.38 3.34
C GLY A 110 17.46 2.01 2.85
N LEU A 111 17.77 1.67 1.59
CA LEU A 111 17.56 0.33 1.06
C LEU A 111 18.22 -0.72 1.96
N PRO A 112 17.50 -1.79 2.32
CA PRO A 112 18.07 -2.93 3.00
C PRO A 112 19.20 -3.52 2.17
N GLN A 113 20.36 -3.73 2.79
CA GLN A 113 21.47 -4.46 2.15
C GLN A 113 21.29 -5.95 2.39
N LYS A 114 20.67 -6.67 1.42
CA LYS A 114 20.61 -8.14 1.32
C LYS A 114 19.59 -8.87 2.23
N ASP A 115 19.58 -10.19 2.09
CA ASP A 115 18.63 -11.16 2.67
C ASP A 115 18.42 -11.07 4.21
N ARG A 116 19.36 -10.51 4.96
CA ARG A 116 19.20 -10.25 6.40
C ARG A 116 18.09 -9.24 6.67
N ASP A 117 18.01 -8.22 5.84
CA ASP A 117 17.02 -7.17 6.00
C ASP A 117 15.63 -7.65 5.61
N ALA A 118 15.51 -8.55 4.64
CA ALA A 118 14.23 -9.15 4.25
C ALA A 118 13.61 -9.96 5.40
N ARG A 119 14.40 -10.74 6.14
CA ARG A 119 13.93 -11.48 7.32
C ARG A 119 13.50 -10.53 8.44
N TYR A 120 14.32 -9.51 8.70
CA TYR A 120 14.00 -8.50 9.72
C TYR A 120 12.74 -7.73 9.36
N ILE A 121 12.58 -7.31 8.11
CA ILE A 121 11.34 -6.70 7.62
C ILE A 121 10.16 -7.64 7.84
N GLY A 122 10.31 -8.93 7.51
CA GLY A 122 9.28 -9.94 7.72
C GLY A 122 8.77 -9.98 9.16
N THR A 123 9.68 -9.91 10.16
CA THR A 123 9.29 -9.88 11.58
C THR A 123 8.54 -8.60 11.97
N LEU A 124 8.88 -7.46 11.36
CA LEU A 124 8.22 -6.18 11.64
C LEU A 124 6.82 -6.06 11.05
N ILE A 125 6.54 -6.78 9.96
CA ILE A 125 5.23 -6.79 9.29
C ILE A 125 4.43 -8.06 9.54
N GLU A 126 4.86 -8.89 10.48
CA GLU A 126 4.14 -10.09 10.88
C GLU A 126 2.72 -9.74 11.36
N GLY A 127 1.75 -10.54 10.93
CA GLY A 127 0.34 -10.34 11.24
C GLY A 127 -0.35 -9.27 10.40
N LEU A 128 0.37 -8.57 9.50
CA LEU A 128 -0.26 -7.62 8.59
C LEU A 128 -1.06 -8.35 7.50
N PRO A 129 -2.34 -7.99 7.31
CA PRO A 129 -3.08 -8.37 6.11
C PRO A 129 -2.69 -7.44 4.95
N VAL A 130 -2.45 -8.04 3.78
CA VAL A 130 -2.06 -7.30 2.57
C VAL A 130 -2.63 -7.94 1.31
N ILE A 131 -2.71 -7.16 0.25
CA ILE A 131 -3.00 -7.61 -1.11
C ILE A 131 -2.03 -6.93 -2.07
N THR A 132 -1.82 -7.53 -3.23
CA THR A 132 -0.99 -6.95 -4.32
C THR A 132 -1.37 -5.49 -4.59
N GLY A 133 -0.38 -4.63 -4.64
CA GLY A 133 -0.51 -3.18 -4.85
C GLY A 133 -0.67 -2.35 -3.58
N ASP A 134 -0.80 -2.96 -2.39
CA ASP A 134 -0.83 -2.24 -1.12
C ASP A 134 0.52 -1.59 -0.82
N ARG A 135 0.44 -0.45 -0.12
CA ARG A 135 1.57 0.17 0.54
C ARG A 135 1.62 -0.31 1.99
N VAL A 136 2.79 -0.67 2.45
CA VAL A 136 3.06 -1.04 3.84
C VAL A 136 4.18 -0.18 4.39
N ARG A 137 4.08 0.21 5.66
CA ARG A 137 5.11 0.95 6.38
C ARG A 137 5.82 0.04 7.35
N VAL A 138 7.14 0.10 7.32
CA VAL A 138 8.02 -0.63 8.23
C VAL A 138 8.80 0.39 9.04
N THR A 139 8.72 0.31 10.37
CA THR A 139 9.56 1.14 11.24
C THR A 139 10.80 0.36 11.62
N LEU A 140 11.93 0.79 11.05
CA LEU A 140 13.25 0.18 11.25
C LEU A 140 13.94 0.85 12.43
N PHE A 141 14.59 0.05 13.29
CA PHE A 141 15.43 0.54 14.39
C PHE A 141 14.81 1.66 15.25
N GLY A 142 13.49 1.58 15.48
CA GLY A 142 12.75 2.43 16.42
C GLY A 142 12.41 3.84 15.95
N SER A 143 13.06 4.40 14.92
CA SER A 143 12.82 5.79 14.50
C SER A 143 12.74 6.01 12.99
N ARG A 144 13.28 5.11 12.18
CA ARG A 144 13.29 5.27 10.73
C ARG A 144 12.17 4.45 10.09
N SER A 145 11.22 5.12 9.47
CA SER A 145 10.15 4.46 8.70
C SER A 145 10.51 4.38 7.23
N SER A 146 10.28 3.22 6.64
CA SER A 146 10.40 2.98 5.19
C SER A 146 9.10 2.41 4.66
N ASP A 147 8.69 2.90 3.50
CA ASP A 147 7.47 2.46 2.85
C ASP A 147 7.80 1.53 1.68
N PHE A 148 7.04 0.45 1.59
CA PHE A 148 7.18 -0.55 0.55
C PHE A 148 5.85 -0.73 -0.18
N LYS A 149 5.92 -1.06 -1.46
CA LYS A 149 4.79 -1.51 -2.25
C LYS A 149 4.80 -3.03 -2.32
N VAL A 150 3.66 -3.66 -2.07
CA VAL A 150 3.46 -5.09 -2.30
C VAL A 150 3.33 -5.32 -3.81
N LEU A 151 4.31 -5.96 -4.42
CA LEU A 151 4.29 -6.26 -5.86
C LEU A 151 3.49 -7.51 -6.14
N THR A 152 3.71 -8.57 -5.37
CA THR A 152 3.01 -9.85 -5.51
C THR A 152 2.76 -10.51 -4.17
N THR A 153 1.70 -11.29 -4.09
CA THR A 153 1.38 -12.15 -2.95
C THR A 153 1.24 -13.59 -3.42
N ASN A 154 1.70 -14.55 -2.63
CA ASN A 154 1.47 -15.96 -2.86
C ASN A 154 0.88 -16.59 -1.57
N PRO A 155 -0.33 -17.18 -1.61
CA PRO A 155 -1.23 -17.23 -2.75
C PRO A 155 -1.73 -15.85 -3.20
N ASP A 156 -2.26 -15.77 -4.42
CA ASP A 156 -2.83 -14.53 -4.94
C ASP A 156 -4.09 -14.13 -4.16
N GLY A 157 -4.32 -12.82 -4.04
CA GLY A 157 -5.43 -12.24 -3.28
C GLY A 157 -5.01 -11.69 -1.92
N ALA A 158 -6.00 -11.57 -1.01
CA ALA A 158 -5.75 -11.12 0.34
C ALA A 158 -5.02 -12.18 1.16
N VAL A 159 -3.89 -11.82 1.75
CA VAL A 159 -3.09 -12.73 2.57
C VAL A 159 -2.71 -12.08 3.90
N VAL A 160 -2.42 -12.91 4.90
CA VAL A 160 -1.85 -12.46 6.18
C VAL A 160 -0.42 -12.95 6.29
N ILE A 161 0.49 -12.03 6.57
CA ILE A 161 1.92 -12.32 6.74
C ILE A 161 2.11 -13.07 8.07
N ASN A 162 2.92 -14.13 8.05
CA ASN A 162 3.25 -14.93 9.23
C ASN A 162 4.76 -15.22 9.27
N GLN A 163 5.23 -15.85 10.34
CA GLN A 163 6.64 -16.17 10.55
C GLN A 163 7.26 -17.04 9.44
N GLY A 164 6.44 -17.86 8.78
CA GLY A 164 6.89 -18.71 7.66
C GLY A 164 6.87 -18.02 6.30
N THR A 165 6.39 -16.77 6.23
CA THR A 165 6.29 -16.05 4.96
C THR A 165 7.68 -15.67 4.45
N GLN A 166 8.01 -16.06 3.23
CA GLN A 166 9.21 -15.62 2.54
C GLN A 166 9.04 -14.20 2.03
N ILE A 167 9.84 -13.27 2.54
CA ILE A 167 9.87 -11.89 2.05
C ILE A 167 10.97 -11.78 0.99
N GLN A 168 10.62 -11.30 -0.18
CA GLN A 168 11.56 -10.92 -1.25
C GLN A 168 11.50 -9.41 -1.44
N ILE A 169 12.66 -8.78 -1.53
CA ILE A 169 12.77 -7.34 -1.79
C ILE A 169 13.36 -7.18 -3.17
N GLU A 170 12.56 -6.66 -4.09
CA GLU A 170 13.05 -6.22 -5.37
C GLU A 170 13.55 -4.79 -5.23
N SER A 171 14.90 -4.64 -5.19
CA SER A 171 15.47 -3.34 -5.49
C SER A 171 15.06 -2.98 -6.91
N ARG A 172 14.27 -1.92 -7.10
CA ARG A 172 14.33 -1.21 -8.37
C ARG A 172 15.78 -0.74 -8.46
N GLU A 173 16.63 -1.46 -9.18
CA GLU A 173 17.67 -0.75 -9.91
C GLU A 173 16.90 0.40 -10.56
N ALA A 174 17.34 1.63 -10.29
CA ALA A 174 16.87 2.78 -11.04
C ALA A 174 17.06 2.37 -12.50
N GLY A 175 16.01 1.78 -13.09
CA GLY A 175 15.96 1.55 -14.50
C GLY A 175 16.17 2.95 -15.02
N GLU A 176 17.32 3.17 -15.61
CA GLU A 176 17.52 4.29 -16.48
C GLU A 176 16.19 4.48 -17.19
N PRO A 177 15.59 5.68 -17.15
CA PRO A 177 14.48 5.92 -18.04
C PRO A 177 15.00 5.34 -19.35
N LYS A 178 14.27 4.41 -19.96
CA LYS A 178 14.48 4.09 -21.36
C LYS A 178 14.27 5.44 -22.04
N THR A 179 15.33 6.25 -22.05
CA THR A 179 15.51 7.26 -23.03
C THR A 179 15.40 6.44 -24.30
N ALA A 180 14.21 6.51 -24.92
CA ALA A 180 14.10 6.19 -26.31
C ALA A 180 15.35 6.85 -26.86
N LYS A 181 16.28 6.05 -27.39
CA LYS A 181 17.37 6.58 -28.20
C LYS A 181 16.65 7.27 -29.35
N ILE A 182 16.33 8.54 -29.13
CA ILE A 182 15.98 9.44 -30.19
C ILE A 182 17.30 9.53 -30.91
N SER A 183 17.47 8.68 -31.91
CA SER A 183 18.57 8.78 -32.83
C SER A 183 18.48 10.19 -33.40
N TYR A 184 19.59 10.89 -33.48
CA TYR A 184 19.68 12.19 -34.10
C TYR A 184 19.19 12.17 -35.57
N GLU A 185 18.95 11.01 -36.11
CA GLU A 185 18.40 10.76 -37.44
C GLU A 185 16.87 10.92 -37.52
N ASP A 186 16.17 10.84 -36.38
CA ASP A 186 14.70 11.01 -36.34
C ASP A 186 14.25 12.48 -36.27
N ILE A 187 15.20 13.41 -36.11
CA ILE A 187 14.93 14.85 -36.23
C ILE A 187 15.20 15.29 -37.69
N GLY A 188 14.37 14.75 -38.56
CA GLY A 188 14.33 15.25 -39.94
C GLY A 188 13.92 16.72 -39.97
N GLY A 189 14.87 17.62 -40.26
CA GLY A 189 14.57 19.01 -40.54
C GLY A 189 15.49 20.08 -39.96
N LEU A 190 16.40 19.79 -39.03
CA LEU A 190 17.25 20.81 -38.39
C LEU A 190 18.71 20.86 -38.84
N GLY A 191 19.08 20.14 -39.91
CA GLY A 191 20.44 20.10 -40.43
C GLY A 191 21.02 21.48 -40.78
N HIS A 192 20.20 22.41 -41.26
CA HIS A 192 20.65 23.77 -41.65
C HIS A 192 20.87 24.71 -40.45
N GLN A 193 20.22 24.48 -39.32
CA GLN A 193 20.39 25.36 -38.16
C GLN A 193 21.62 25.01 -37.34
N ILE A 194 22.02 23.74 -37.30
CA ILE A 194 23.22 23.28 -36.58
C ILE A 194 24.50 23.77 -37.26
N GLN A 195 24.53 23.89 -38.57
CA GLN A 195 25.68 24.48 -39.30
C GLN A 195 25.88 25.96 -38.99
N ARG A 196 24.80 26.72 -38.84
CA ARG A 196 24.88 28.15 -38.49
C ARG A 196 25.44 28.39 -37.08
N ILE A 197 25.11 27.52 -36.10
CA ILE A 197 25.63 27.66 -34.75
C ILE A 197 27.14 27.36 -34.69
N ARG A 198 27.63 26.38 -35.45
CA ARG A 198 29.08 26.08 -35.56
C ARG A 198 29.90 27.16 -36.25
N GLU A 199 29.30 27.94 -37.14
CA GLU A 199 29.97 29.06 -37.78
C GLU A 199 30.09 30.29 -36.87
N ILE A 200 29.14 30.52 -35.99
CA ILE A 200 29.18 31.63 -35.03
C ILE A 200 30.25 31.39 -33.96
N ASP A 201 30.41 30.15 -33.49
CA ASP A 201 31.43 29.80 -32.47
C ASP A 201 32.86 29.91 -33.00
N ARG A 202 33.08 29.75 -34.32
CA ARG A 202 34.41 29.92 -34.93
C ARG A 202 34.83 31.39 -35.16
N LYS A 203 33.90 32.33 -35.11
CA LYS A 203 34.17 33.77 -35.30
C LYS A 203 34.33 34.55 -34.00
N SER A 204 34.15 33.90 -32.83
CA SER A 204 34.29 34.56 -31.53
C SER A 204 35.64 34.30 -30.84
N VAL A 205 36.61 33.71 -31.53
CA VAL A 205 37.98 33.51 -31.03
C VAL A 205 38.96 34.13 -32.03
N VAL A 206 39.07 35.46 -31.99
CA VAL A 206 40.22 36.26 -32.44
C VAL A 206 40.30 37.48 -31.54
#